data_339a8790c33ac9da4cf4fc23df136d13
#
_entry.id   339a8790c33ac9da4cf4fc23df136d13
#
_cell.length_a   1.000
_cell.length_b   1.000
_cell.length_c   1.000
_cell.angle_alpha   90.00
_cell.angle_beta   90.00
_cell.angle_gamma   90.00
#
_symmetry.space_group_name_H-M   'P 1'
#
loop_
_entity.id
_entity.type
_entity.pdbx_description
1 polymer ?
#
loop_
_entity_poly.entity_id
_entity_poly.type
_entity_poly.pdbx_seq_one_letter_code
_entity_poly.pdbx_strand_id
1 'polypeptide(L)'
;MTFTIATGDDIANKRWSEALYNDMIMGEPLIASMINDGVVRIESDLSKNAGDRVRVNYSKRLNAEGILGDAPKRSAAVTVSYVNDDVTIDQLSLTTKAKTKGSITQQRIAFDLSDATYEEASNWGKQRAIVSTFNQLGGNTATSITFDGVTVTGTDRVKYTGLQLPTAPSTYRKKFATGSADETVAAATSATLTLQSIDSLVTEALTQRSGVNNFKKLTGKNWNGMPYDFAFYVPVSGITQLLQQAASGGNLTLATEINNMLNGGSKDTYAGAGRTFVYRRTKVVEVPDHYIPFGVNSGTSAAEANAKRSLFCGKDAISLAFGKGYQPANGDPVVGFSLVNDKDDIEQEVITLVTVIMGAKKAVVKDTPSGTGYDQSVITYTHYVS
;
A
#
# COMPACT_ATOMS: atom_id res chain seq x y z
N MET A 1 -26.08 -16.27 41.14
CA MET A 1 -25.20 -15.19 40.64
C MET A 1 -25.05 -15.37 39.13
N THR A 2 -25.77 -14.58 38.36
CA THR A 2 -25.64 -14.59 36.91
C THR A 2 -24.44 -13.71 36.58
N PHE A 3 -23.39 -14.32 36.09
CA PHE A 3 -22.19 -13.60 35.60
C PHE A 3 -22.55 -12.97 34.26
N THR A 4 -22.88 -11.70 34.27
CA THR A 4 -23.11 -10.94 33.02
C THR A 4 -21.83 -10.26 32.69
N ILE A 5 -21.16 -10.68 31.62
CA ILE A 5 -20.03 -9.93 31.04
C ILE A 5 -20.65 -8.72 30.36
N ALA A 6 -20.46 -7.55 30.94
CA ALA A 6 -20.88 -6.30 30.33
C ALA A 6 -20.01 -6.04 29.06
N THR A 7 -20.57 -5.41 28.05
CA THR A 7 -19.87 -5.05 26.80
C THR A 7 -18.71 -4.07 27.00
N GLY A 8 -18.46 -3.58 28.20
CA GLY A 8 -17.31 -2.77 28.60
C GLY A 8 -16.22 -3.53 29.37
N ASP A 9 -16.31 -4.87 29.49
CA ASP A 9 -15.27 -5.64 30.13
C ASP A 9 -14.01 -5.72 29.28
N ASP A 10 -12.86 -5.45 29.90
CA ASP A 10 -11.53 -5.47 29.28
C ASP A 10 -11.22 -6.73 28.45
N ILE A 11 -11.82 -7.87 28.81
CA ILE A 11 -11.66 -9.13 28.08
C ILE A 11 -12.37 -9.11 26.72
N ALA A 12 -13.56 -8.49 26.65
CA ALA A 12 -14.29 -8.35 25.39
C ALA A 12 -13.54 -7.41 24.44
N ASN A 13 -13.07 -6.27 24.92
CA ASN A 13 -12.33 -5.29 24.14
C ASN A 13 -11.00 -5.84 23.57
N LYS A 14 -10.27 -6.65 24.33
CA LYS A 14 -9.01 -7.25 23.87
C LYS A 14 -9.21 -8.19 22.68
N ARG A 15 -10.20 -9.07 22.72
CA ARG A 15 -10.50 -10.00 21.61
C ARG A 15 -10.93 -9.26 20.36
N TRP A 16 -11.71 -8.22 20.51
CA TRP A 16 -12.18 -7.41 19.37
C TRP A 16 -11.05 -6.65 18.69
N SER A 17 -10.13 -6.07 19.44
CA SER A 17 -9.00 -5.33 18.86
C SER A 17 -8.03 -6.22 18.10
N GLU A 18 -7.74 -7.43 18.59
CA GLU A 18 -6.91 -8.41 17.88
C GLU A 18 -7.61 -8.95 16.62
N ALA A 19 -8.90 -9.25 16.73
CA ALA A 19 -9.72 -9.64 15.57
C ALA A 19 -9.77 -8.53 14.53
N LEU A 20 -9.88 -7.27 14.94
CA LEU A 20 -9.90 -6.11 14.06
C LEU A 20 -8.58 -5.94 13.28
N TYR A 21 -7.44 -6.10 13.93
CA TYR A 21 -6.14 -6.06 13.24
C TYR A 21 -6.02 -7.17 12.18
N ASN A 22 -6.35 -8.39 12.57
CA ASN A 22 -6.31 -9.53 11.65
C ASN A 22 -7.29 -9.34 10.50
N ASP A 23 -8.47 -8.82 10.76
CA ASP A 23 -9.47 -8.56 9.73
C ASP A 23 -9.08 -7.40 8.81
N MET A 24 -8.57 -6.30 9.36
CA MET A 24 -8.22 -5.11 8.56
C MET A 24 -6.95 -5.25 7.73
N ILE A 25 -5.92 -5.90 8.25
CA ILE A 25 -4.61 -5.99 7.57
C ILE A 25 -4.42 -7.34 6.90
N MET A 26 -4.62 -8.42 7.64
CA MET A 26 -4.37 -9.77 7.14
C MET A 26 -5.58 -10.36 6.40
N GLY A 27 -6.78 -9.90 6.74
CA GLY A 27 -8.02 -10.28 6.06
C GLY A 27 -8.21 -9.58 4.72
N GLU A 28 -7.48 -8.48 4.43
CA GLU A 28 -7.52 -7.82 3.14
C GLU A 28 -6.54 -8.48 2.16
N PRO A 29 -7.05 -9.20 1.14
CA PRO A 29 -6.19 -10.03 0.29
C PRO A 29 -5.11 -9.25 -0.45
N LEU A 30 -5.35 -7.99 -0.80
CA LEU A 30 -4.40 -7.16 -1.54
C LEU A 30 -3.19 -6.81 -0.66
N ILE A 31 -3.42 -6.30 0.55
CA ILE A 31 -2.34 -5.97 1.48
C ILE A 31 -1.62 -7.24 1.94
N ALA A 32 -2.36 -8.30 2.27
CA ALA A 32 -1.78 -9.58 2.64
C ALA A 32 -0.87 -10.15 1.54
N SER A 33 -1.28 -10.04 0.27
CA SER A 33 -0.43 -10.40 -0.87
C SER A 33 0.84 -9.56 -0.92
N MET A 34 0.74 -8.23 -0.73
CA MET A 34 1.89 -7.33 -0.73
C MET A 34 2.89 -7.65 0.41
N ILE A 35 2.39 -8.02 1.57
CA ILE A 35 3.20 -8.44 2.73
C ILE A 35 3.90 -9.77 2.42
N ASN A 36 3.16 -10.76 1.93
CA ASN A 36 3.69 -12.08 1.60
C ASN A 36 4.73 -12.03 0.47
N ASP A 37 4.53 -11.16 -0.51
CA ASP A 37 5.49 -10.92 -1.59
C ASP A 37 6.75 -10.16 -1.08
N GLY A 38 6.68 -9.56 0.11
CA GLY A 38 7.76 -8.77 0.69
C GLY A 38 7.88 -7.34 0.12
N VAL A 39 6.84 -6.84 -0.54
CA VAL A 39 6.74 -5.45 -1.01
C VAL A 39 6.55 -4.51 0.18
N VAL A 40 5.71 -4.92 1.12
CA VAL A 40 5.41 -4.20 2.36
C VAL A 40 6.25 -4.75 3.50
N ARG A 41 6.94 -3.87 4.21
CA ARG A 41 7.65 -4.17 5.44
C ARG A 41 6.83 -3.65 6.63
N ILE A 42 6.54 -4.54 7.59
CA ILE A 42 5.82 -4.17 8.82
C ILE A 42 6.83 -3.87 9.92
N GLU A 43 6.66 -2.73 10.58
CA GLU A 43 7.44 -2.30 11.74
C GLU A 43 6.52 -2.21 12.96
N SER A 44 6.76 -3.06 13.94
CA SER A 44 5.94 -3.15 15.15
C SER A 44 6.62 -2.66 16.43
N ASP A 45 7.79 -2.04 16.33
CA ASP A 45 8.59 -1.63 17.50
C ASP A 45 7.83 -0.67 18.42
N LEU A 46 7.03 0.25 17.88
CA LEU A 46 6.24 1.20 18.65
C LEU A 46 4.97 0.60 19.25
N SER A 47 4.59 -0.61 18.91
CA SER A 47 3.50 -1.30 19.60
C SER A 47 3.87 -1.64 21.05
N LYS A 48 5.18 -1.75 21.36
CA LYS A 48 5.71 -2.08 22.69
C LYS A 48 6.36 -0.90 23.39
N ASN A 49 6.94 0.03 22.62
CA ASN A 49 7.74 1.15 23.12
C ASN A 49 7.01 2.50 22.95
N ALA A 50 7.39 3.49 23.75
CA ALA A 50 6.91 4.86 23.56
C ALA A 50 7.66 5.54 22.40
N GLY A 51 6.96 6.37 21.64
CA GLY A 51 7.52 7.15 20.53
C GLY A 51 6.47 7.42 19.44
N ASP A 52 6.76 8.37 18.59
CA ASP A 52 5.94 8.79 17.44
C ASP A 52 6.60 8.48 16.10
N ARG A 53 7.84 7.96 16.11
CA ARG A 53 8.64 7.67 14.91
C ARG A 53 9.35 6.33 15.00
N VAL A 54 9.30 5.59 13.92
CA VAL A 54 10.11 4.38 13.72
C VAL A 54 11.23 4.70 12.76
N ARG A 55 12.46 4.39 13.15
CA ARG A 55 13.63 4.53 12.26
C ARG A 55 13.87 3.23 11.52
N VAL A 56 13.73 3.27 10.20
CA VAL A 56 14.01 2.15 9.31
C VAL A 56 15.41 2.32 8.71
N ASN A 57 16.26 1.32 8.89
CA ASN A 57 17.62 1.34 8.40
C ASN A 57 17.74 0.57 7.09
N TYR A 58 18.38 1.18 6.10
CA TYR A 58 18.70 0.57 4.81
C TYR A 58 20.20 0.49 4.63
N SER A 59 20.73 -0.69 4.27
CA SER A 59 22.14 -0.85 3.92
C SER A 59 22.39 -0.40 2.48
N LYS A 60 23.43 0.40 2.26
CA LYS A 60 23.92 0.68 0.91
C LYS A 60 24.70 -0.51 0.37
N ARG A 61 24.65 -0.68 -0.95
CA ARG A 61 25.48 -1.70 -1.62
C ARG A 61 26.95 -1.34 -1.45
N LEU A 62 27.75 -2.34 -1.09
CA LEU A 62 29.19 -2.22 -1.10
C LEU A 62 29.69 -2.11 -2.55
N ASN A 63 30.31 -1.01 -2.87
CA ASN A 63 30.94 -0.78 -4.17
C ASN A 63 32.43 -0.58 -3.96
N ALA A 64 33.20 -1.66 -4.09
CA ALA A 64 34.65 -1.65 -3.92
C ALA A 64 35.30 -2.49 -5.01
N GLU A 65 36.48 -2.06 -5.46
CA GLU A 65 37.23 -2.74 -6.50
C GLU A 65 37.79 -4.10 -6.07
N GLY A 66 37.92 -4.32 -4.76
CA GLY A 66 38.62 -5.51 -4.23
C GLY A 66 40.15 -5.34 -4.25
N ILE A 67 40.87 -6.37 -3.79
CA ILE A 67 42.33 -6.39 -3.70
C ILE A 67 42.84 -7.59 -4.48
N LEU A 68 43.84 -7.34 -5.31
CA LEU A 68 44.50 -8.40 -6.11
C LEU A 68 45.75 -8.91 -5.35
N GLY A 69 45.92 -10.23 -5.31
CA GLY A 69 47.10 -10.91 -4.78
C GLY A 69 47.32 -10.68 -3.31
N ASP A 70 48.61 -10.54 -2.91
CA ASP A 70 49.08 -10.42 -1.53
C ASP A 70 49.16 -8.97 -1.02
N ALA A 71 48.54 -8.01 -1.72
CA ALA A 71 48.51 -6.62 -1.27
C ALA A 71 47.86 -6.47 0.12
N PRO A 72 48.28 -5.44 0.92
CA PRO A 72 47.80 -5.26 2.29
C PRO A 72 46.28 -5.08 2.34
N LYS A 73 45.57 -6.03 2.93
CA LYS A 73 44.07 -6.05 2.95
C LYS A 73 43.49 -5.09 3.98
N ARG A 74 44.24 -4.78 5.04
CA ARG A 74 43.75 -3.95 6.15
C ARG A 74 43.58 -2.48 5.77
N SER A 75 44.43 -1.93 4.89
CA SER A 75 44.34 -0.54 4.42
C SER A 75 43.26 -0.29 3.38
N ALA A 76 42.75 -1.35 2.74
CA ALA A 76 41.69 -1.29 1.73
C ALA A 76 40.33 -1.77 2.24
N ALA A 77 40.17 -1.87 3.56
CA ALA A 77 38.90 -2.23 4.15
C ALA A 77 37.83 -1.14 3.90
N VAL A 78 36.71 -1.53 3.31
CA VAL A 78 35.57 -0.64 3.02
C VAL A 78 34.49 -0.84 4.08
N THR A 79 33.98 0.27 4.63
CA THR A 79 32.92 0.24 5.62
C THR A 79 31.55 0.20 4.94
N VAL A 80 30.67 -0.68 5.41
CA VAL A 80 29.26 -0.68 5.00
C VAL A 80 28.60 0.59 5.53
N SER A 81 28.04 1.40 4.62
CA SER A 81 27.29 2.58 5.03
C SER A 81 25.78 2.26 5.10
N TYR A 82 25.14 2.80 6.13
CA TYR A 82 23.71 2.70 6.35
C TYR A 82 23.04 4.05 6.13
N VAL A 83 21.83 3.99 5.59
CA VAL A 83 20.95 5.16 5.47
C VAL A 83 19.70 4.85 6.25
N ASN A 84 19.23 5.82 7.00
CA ASN A 84 17.99 5.71 7.75
C ASN A 84 16.91 6.60 7.15
N ASP A 85 15.67 6.17 7.31
CA ASP A 85 14.47 6.95 7.03
C ASP A 85 13.51 6.79 8.21
N ASP A 86 12.80 7.85 8.55
CA ASP A 86 11.89 7.85 9.70
C ASP A 86 10.44 7.77 9.21
N VAL A 87 9.68 6.80 9.72
CA VAL A 87 8.24 6.67 9.52
C VAL A 87 7.54 7.25 10.74
N THR A 88 6.75 8.29 10.54
CA THR A 88 5.95 8.91 11.60
C THR A 88 4.60 8.21 11.68
N ILE A 89 4.16 7.86 12.88
CA ILE A 89 2.81 7.34 13.14
C ILE A 89 1.91 8.45 13.66
N ASP A 90 0.62 8.34 13.38
CA ASP A 90 -0.42 9.23 13.90
C ASP A 90 -1.72 8.45 14.12
N GLN A 91 -2.69 9.07 14.73
CA GLN A 91 -3.98 8.48 15.07
C GLN A 91 -5.07 8.93 14.10
N LEU A 92 -5.83 7.99 13.58
CA LEU A 92 -7.04 8.23 12.81
C LEU A 92 -8.20 7.49 13.47
N SER A 93 -9.31 8.19 13.73
CA SER A 93 -10.47 7.62 14.40
C SER A 93 -11.75 7.83 13.58
N LEU A 94 -12.62 6.82 13.62
CA LEU A 94 -13.98 6.88 13.08
C LEU A 94 -14.95 6.58 14.21
N THR A 95 -15.96 7.43 14.39
CA THR A 95 -17.04 7.20 15.34
C THR A 95 -18.33 6.94 14.57
N THR A 96 -18.98 5.83 14.89
CA THR A 96 -20.27 5.43 14.30
C THR A 96 -21.32 5.27 15.41
N LYS A 97 -22.59 5.45 15.08
CA LYS A 97 -23.71 5.31 16.01
C LYS A 97 -24.71 4.29 15.47
N ALA A 98 -25.18 3.41 16.33
CA ALA A 98 -26.24 2.46 16.06
C ALA A 98 -27.29 2.45 17.17
N LYS A 99 -28.54 2.13 16.85
CA LYS A 99 -29.58 1.90 17.87
C LYS A 99 -29.44 0.52 18.48
N THR A 100 -29.64 0.44 19.80
CA THR A 100 -29.55 -0.84 20.53
C THR A 100 -30.71 -1.79 20.23
N LYS A 101 -30.54 -3.07 20.57
CA LYS A 101 -31.55 -4.13 20.37
C LYS A 101 -32.92 -3.85 21.04
N GLY A 102 -32.96 -3.01 22.05
CA GLY A 102 -34.20 -2.61 22.74
C GLY A 102 -34.96 -1.46 22.09
N SER A 103 -34.45 -0.87 21.02
CA SER A 103 -35.09 0.28 20.36
C SER A 103 -36.18 -0.14 19.38
N ILE A 104 -37.20 0.70 19.20
CA ILE A 104 -38.25 0.48 18.19
C ILE A 104 -37.69 0.45 16.77
N THR A 105 -36.59 1.18 16.52
CA THR A 105 -35.89 1.18 15.24
C THR A 105 -35.31 -0.19 14.93
N GLN A 106 -34.61 -0.81 15.90
CA GLN A 106 -34.09 -2.16 15.75
C GLN A 106 -35.20 -3.21 15.57
N GLN A 107 -36.34 -3.05 16.23
CA GLN A 107 -37.48 -3.97 16.08
C GLN A 107 -38.08 -3.94 14.69
N ARG A 108 -37.96 -2.83 13.95
CA ARG A 108 -38.44 -2.69 12.56
C ARG A 108 -37.51 -3.27 11.52
N ILE A 109 -36.32 -3.69 11.91
CA ILE A 109 -35.26 -4.15 11.02
C ILE A 109 -34.95 -5.62 11.34
N ALA A 110 -34.75 -6.42 10.29
CA ALA A 110 -34.54 -7.86 10.43
C ALA A 110 -33.10 -8.26 10.82
N PHE A 111 -32.14 -7.33 10.73
CA PHE A 111 -30.73 -7.56 11.05
C PHE A 111 -30.26 -6.69 12.25
N ASP A 112 -29.14 -7.09 12.86
CA ASP A 112 -28.57 -6.33 13.97
C ASP A 112 -27.80 -5.11 13.47
N LEU A 113 -28.22 -3.92 13.87
CA LEU A 113 -27.56 -2.66 13.48
C LEU A 113 -26.16 -2.53 14.09
N SER A 114 -25.92 -3.08 15.28
CA SER A 114 -24.59 -3.03 15.90
C SER A 114 -23.57 -3.85 15.10
N ASP A 115 -23.97 -5.06 14.68
CA ASP A 115 -23.09 -5.94 13.89
C ASP A 115 -22.81 -5.34 12.50
N ALA A 116 -23.83 -4.78 11.84
CA ALA A 116 -23.65 -4.09 10.57
C ALA A 116 -22.72 -2.87 10.70
N THR A 117 -22.85 -2.11 11.78
CA THR A 117 -21.98 -0.95 12.06
C THR A 117 -20.54 -1.37 12.29
N TYR A 118 -20.29 -2.50 12.94
CA TYR A 118 -18.96 -3.05 13.12
C TYR A 118 -18.34 -3.48 11.78
N GLU A 119 -19.09 -4.18 10.96
CA GLU A 119 -18.64 -4.63 9.63
C GLU A 119 -18.22 -3.43 8.75
N GLU A 120 -19.05 -2.39 8.71
CA GLU A 120 -18.75 -1.16 7.95
C GLU A 120 -17.54 -0.41 8.51
N ALA A 121 -17.38 -0.38 9.83
CA ALA A 121 -16.21 0.24 10.46
C ALA A 121 -14.91 -0.53 10.16
N SER A 122 -14.97 -1.87 10.12
CA SER A 122 -13.86 -2.72 9.69
C SER A 122 -13.51 -2.48 8.22
N ASN A 123 -14.51 -2.44 7.33
CA ASN A 123 -14.32 -2.17 5.91
C ASN A 123 -13.69 -0.79 5.67
N TRP A 124 -14.13 0.23 6.43
CA TRP A 124 -13.51 1.55 6.39
C TRP A 124 -12.01 1.50 6.72
N GLY A 125 -11.61 0.75 7.77
CA GLY A 125 -10.21 0.59 8.13
C GLY A 125 -9.38 -0.09 7.06
N LYS A 126 -9.91 -1.16 6.43
CA LYS A 126 -9.29 -1.85 5.28
C LYS A 126 -9.02 -0.89 4.13
N GLN A 127 -10.05 -0.15 3.72
CA GLN A 127 -9.95 0.82 2.62
C GLN A 127 -8.91 1.92 2.94
N ARG A 128 -8.86 2.42 4.17
CA ARG A 128 -7.86 3.42 4.59
C ARG A 128 -6.44 2.89 4.48
N ALA A 129 -6.19 1.67 4.91
CA ALA A 129 -4.87 1.04 4.83
C ALA A 129 -4.43 0.88 3.36
N ILE A 130 -5.31 0.41 2.47
CA ILE A 130 -5.02 0.25 1.04
C ILE A 130 -4.71 1.61 0.39
N VAL A 131 -5.64 2.56 0.51
CA VAL A 131 -5.51 3.90 -0.09
C VAL A 131 -4.24 4.60 0.37
N SER A 132 -3.95 4.51 1.68
CA SER A 132 -2.73 5.08 2.25
C SER A 132 -1.47 4.46 1.65
N THR A 133 -1.45 3.14 1.52
CA THR A 133 -0.33 2.39 0.94
C THR A 133 -0.11 2.79 -0.53
N PHE A 134 -1.17 2.82 -1.34
CA PHE A 134 -1.06 3.15 -2.76
C PHE A 134 -0.72 4.63 -3.00
N ASN A 135 -1.27 5.56 -2.23
CA ASN A 135 -0.93 6.99 -2.32
C ASN A 135 0.52 7.25 -1.92
N GLN A 136 1.04 6.56 -0.90
CA GLN A 136 2.46 6.65 -0.52
C GLN A 136 3.37 6.08 -1.61
N LEU A 137 3.09 4.88 -2.11
CA LEU A 137 3.88 4.25 -3.17
C LEU A 137 3.88 5.09 -4.45
N GLY A 138 2.73 5.59 -4.86
CA GLY A 138 2.58 6.45 -6.04
C GLY A 138 3.10 7.87 -5.86
N GLY A 139 3.46 8.24 -4.63
CA GLY A 139 3.92 9.60 -4.31
C GLY A 139 2.88 10.65 -4.70
N ASN A 140 1.63 10.46 -4.26
CA ASN A 140 0.53 11.38 -4.57
C ASN A 140 0.68 12.68 -3.79
N THR A 141 1.30 13.68 -4.40
CA THR A 141 1.50 15.02 -3.85
C THR A 141 0.41 16.02 -4.25
N ALA A 142 -0.69 15.56 -4.86
CA ALA A 142 -1.80 16.42 -5.26
C ALA A 142 -2.32 17.28 -4.10
N THR A 143 -2.76 18.50 -4.38
CA THR A 143 -3.31 19.44 -3.38
C THR A 143 -4.62 18.96 -2.78
N SER A 144 -5.34 18.09 -3.49
CA SER A 144 -6.55 17.42 -3.03
C SER A 144 -6.51 15.94 -3.39
N ILE A 145 -7.10 15.11 -2.54
CA ILE A 145 -7.28 13.67 -2.76
C ILE A 145 -8.76 13.38 -2.61
N THR A 146 -9.34 12.76 -3.63
CA THR A 146 -10.74 12.30 -3.60
C THR A 146 -10.76 10.79 -3.50
N PHE A 147 -11.52 10.28 -2.55
CA PHE A 147 -11.74 8.86 -2.38
C PHE A 147 -13.18 8.62 -1.91
N ASP A 148 -13.89 7.73 -2.56
CA ASP A 148 -15.28 7.36 -2.24
C ASP A 148 -16.21 8.58 -2.07
N GLY A 149 -16.10 9.53 -3.00
CA GLY A 149 -16.90 10.75 -3.00
C GLY A 149 -16.49 11.81 -1.96
N VAL A 150 -15.52 11.53 -1.11
CA VAL A 150 -15.00 12.48 -0.12
C VAL A 150 -13.69 13.08 -0.62
N THR A 151 -13.63 14.41 -0.70
CA THR A 151 -12.43 15.16 -1.10
C THR A 151 -11.80 15.82 0.12
N VAL A 152 -10.51 15.57 0.31
CA VAL A 152 -9.69 16.19 1.37
C VAL A 152 -8.61 17.08 0.76
N THR A 153 -8.33 18.21 1.39
CA THR A 153 -7.36 19.21 0.92
C THR A 153 -6.36 19.57 2.01
N GLY A 154 -5.27 20.22 1.62
CA GLY A 154 -4.28 20.73 2.56
C GLY A 154 -3.66 19.65 3.44
N THR A 155 -3.55 19.89 4.74
CA THR A 155 -3.00 18.95 5.72
C THR A 155 -3.88 17.72 5.92
N ASP A 156 -5.18 17.80 5.66
CA ASP A 156 -6.12 16.71 5.82
C ASP A 156 -5.87 15.53 4.87
N ARG A 157 -5.08 15.76 3.81
CA ARG A 157 -4.65 14.70 2.88
C ARG A 157 -3.94 13.54 3.58
N VAL A 158 -3.32 13.78 4.74
CA VAL A 158 -2.66 12.74 5.54
C VAL A 158 -3.63 11.60 5.92
N LYS A 159 -4.93 11.88 6.01
CA LYS A 159 -5.97 10.87 6.25
C LYS A 159 -6.03 9.78 5.17
N TYR A 160 -5.50 10.06 3.98
CA TYR A 160 -5.46 9.14 2.83
C TYR A 160 -4.04 8.79 2.38
N THR A 161 -3.00 9.24 3.09
CA THR A 161 -1.60 9.05 2.69
C THR A 161 -0.74 8.38 3.76
N GLY A 162 -1.37 7.63 4.68
CA GLY A 162 -0.65 6.93 5.74
C GLY A 162 -0.21 7.83 6.88
N LEU A 163 -1.03 8.85 7.18
CA LEU A 163 -0.90 9.81 8.28
C LEU A 163 0.39 10.65 8.23
N GLN A 164 1.02 10.69 7.07
CA GLN A 164 2.11 11.61 6.73
C GLN A 164 2.06 11.97 5.25
N LEU A 165 2.60 13.13 4.88
CA LEU A 165 2.60 13.55 3.50
C LEU A 165 3.52 12.66 2.65
N PRO A 166 3.08 12.25 1.44
CA PRO A 166 3.90 11.47 0.54
C PRO A 166 4.98 12.34 -0.11
N THR A 167 6.09 11.71 -0.48
CA THR A 167 7.11 12.35 -1.31
C THR A 167 6.86 12.06 -2.78
N ALA A 168 7.10 13.04 -3.65
CA ALA A 168 6.99 12.83 -5.09
C ALA A 168 7.87 11.66 -5.56
N PRO A 169 7.49 10.95 -6.63
CA PRO A 169 8.38 9.94 -7.20
C PRO A 169 9.70 10.58 -7.66
N SER A 170 10.82 9.93 -7.39
CA SER A 170 12.13 10.44 -7.80
C SER A 170 12.28 10.42 -9.33
N THR A 171 13.07 11.33 -9.90
CA THR A 171 13.21 11.51 -11.35
C THR A 171 13.55 10.22 -12.08
N TYR A 172 14.42 9.39 -11.52
CA TYR A 172 14.83 8.11 -12.14
C TYR A 172 13.84 6.97 -11.94
N ARG A 173 12.86 7.16 -11.06
CA ARG A 173 11.83 6.18 -10.72
C ARG A 173 10.44 6.58 -11.21
N LYS A 174 10.38 7.55 -12.11
CA LYS A 174 9.16 8.03 -12.73
C LYS A 174 9.23 7.78 -14.25
N LYS A 175 8.29 7.02 -14.77
CA LYS A 175 8.18 6.65 -16.17
C LYS A 175 6.79 6.98 -16.70
N PHE A 176 6.71 7.26 -17.98
CA PHE A 176 5.50 7.72 -18.65
C PHE A 176 5.24 6.88 -19.90
N ALA A 177 3.99 6.67 -20.24
CA ALA A 177 3.60 6.06 -21.51
C ALA A 177 3.93 6.97 -22.68
N THR A 178 3.88 8.28 -22.48
CA THR A 178 4.33 9.30 -23.45
C THR A 178 4.82 10.54 -22.72
N GLY A 179 5.69 11.32 -23.36
CA GLY A 179 6.20 12.57 -22.79
C GLY A 179 7.07 12.38 -21.54
N SER A 180 7.08 13.39 -20.69
CA SER A 180 7.92 13.45 -19.48
C SER A 180 7.17 13.95 -18.22
N ALA A 181 5.85 14.13 -18.31
CA ALA A 181 5.01 14.66 -17.25
C ALA A 181 3.63 14.00 -17.26
N ASP A 182 2.98 13.97 -16.10
CA ASP A 182 1.66 13.32 -15.94
C ASP A 182 0.57 14.05 -16.75
N GLU A 183 0.63 15.38 -16.83
CA GLU A 183 -0.27 16.20 -17.65
C GLU A 183 -0.14 15.91 -19.16
N THR A 184 1.05 15.57 -19.64
CA THR A 184 1.26 15.17 -21.03
C THR A 184 0.60 13.84 -21.32
N VAL A 185 0.67 12.90 -20.38
CA VAL A 185 -0.01 11.60 -20.47
C VAL A 185 -1.53 11.79 -20.44
N ALA A 186 -2.03 12.63 -19.53
CA ALA A 186 -3.47 12.90 -19.40
C ALA A 186 -4.09 13.49 -20.66
N ALA A 187 -3.31 14.26 -21.43
CA ALA A 187 -3.72 14.85 -22.71
C ALA A 187 -3.66 13.88 -23.90
N ALA A 188 -2.97 12.75 -23.78
CA ALA A 188 -2.68 11.82 -24.87
C ALA A 188 -3.49 10.52 -24.74
N THR A 189 -4.64 10.41 -25.39
CA THR A 189 -5.50 9.21 -25.35
C THR A 189 -4.82 7.93 -25.85
N SER A 190 -3.76 8.05 -26.65
CA SER A 190 -2.94 6.92 -27.13
C SER A 190 -1.86 6.47 -26.13
N ALA A 191 -1.67 7.18 -25.02
CA ALA A 191 -0.66 6.86 -24.01
C ALA A 191 -1.10 5.70 -23.11
N THR A 192 -1.40 4.56 -23.70
CA THR A 192 -1.93 3.37 -23.01
C THR A 192 -0.82 2.51 -22.43
N LEU A 193 -1.18 1.65 -21.49
CA LEU A 193 -0.29 0.62 -20.97
C LEU A 193 -0.08 -0.49 -21.99
N THR A 194 1.18 -0.89 -22.20
CA THR A 194 1.56 -1.92 -23.18
C THR A 194 2.49 -2.97 -22.56
N LEU A 195 2.59 -4.16 -23.14
CA LEU A 195 3.57 -5.18 -22.69
C LEU A 195 5.01 -4.67 -22.82
N GLN A 196 5.30 -3.85 -23.84
CA GLN A 196 6.60 -3.21 -24.01
C GLN A 196 6.92 -2.25 -22.85
N SER A 197 5.91 -1.64 -22.26
CA SER A 197 6.07 -0.83 -21.05
C SER A 197 6.59 -1.65 -19.88
N ILE A 198 6.08 -2.87 -19.68
CA ILE A 198 6.56 -3.78 -18.64
C ILE A 198 8.02 -4.16 -18.90
N ASP A 199 8.38 -4.42 -20.17
CA ASP A 199 9.76 -4.70 -20.54
C ASP A 199 10.70 -3.54 -20.22
N SER A 200 10.27 -2.32 -20.47
CA SER A 200 11.04 -1.12 -20.16
C SER A 200 11.23 -0.92 -18.65
N LEU A 201 10.20 -1.22 -17.85
CA LEU A 201 10.25 -1.16 -16.39
C LEU A 201 11.21 -2.20 -15.81
N VAL A 202 11.17 -3.44 -16.29
CA VAL A 202 12.12 -4.50 -15.90
C VAL A 202 13.54 -4.10 -16.26
N THR A 203 13.75 -3.55 -17.46
CA THR A 203 15.07 -3.08 -17.89
C THR A 203 15.57 -1.95 -16.99
N GLU A 204 14.74 -0.96 -16.68
CA GLU A 204 15.09 0.14 -15.77
C GLU A 204 15.43 -0.36 -14.36
N ALA A 205 14.67 -1.32 -13.83
CA ALA A 205 14.92 -1.90 -12.51
C ALA A 205 16.24 -2.68 -12.45
N LEU A 206 16.65 -3.29 -13.57
CA LEU A 206 17.88 -4.07 -13.67
C LEU A 206 19.09 -3.23 -14.08
N THR A 207 18.88 -2.08 -14.72
CA THR A 207 19.95 -1.19 -15.16
C THR A 207 20.50 -0.44 -13.95
N GLN A 208 21.79 -0.57 -13.71
CA GLN A 208 22.48 0.22 -12.68
C GLN A 208 22.76 1.61 -13.25
N ARG A 209 22.11 2.62 -12.66
CA ARG A 209 22.45 4.02 -12.93
C ARG A 209 23.33 4.56 -11.81
N SER A 210 24.27 5.43 -12.13
CA SER A 210 25.16 6.08 -11.16
C SER A 210 24.33 6.75 -10.04
N GLY A 211 24.56 6.34 -8.79
CA GLY A 211 23.89 6.88 -7.60
C GLY A 211 22.52 6.28 -7.25
N VAL A 212 21.89 5.45 -8.12
CA VAL A 212 20.52 4.91 -7.90
C VAL A 212 20.52 3.38 -8.07
N ASN A 213 21.31 2.68 -7.27
CA ASN A 213 21.75 1.34 -7.66
C ASN A 213 21.11 0.17 -6.93
N ASN A 214 20.05 0.34 -6.18
CA ASN A 214 19.58 -0.76 -5.32
C ASN A 214 18.08 -1.06 -5.46
N PHE A 215 17.60 -1.26 -6.70
CA PHE A 215 16.27 -1.85 -6.84
C PHE A 215 16.33 -3.30 -6.31
N LYS A 216 15.70 -3.54 -5.18
CA LYS A 216 15.71 -4.86 -4.54
C LYS A 216 14.69 -5.76 -5.20
N LYS A 217 15.13 -6.96 -5.59
CA LYS A 217 14.26 -7.96 -6.16
C LYS A 217 13.46 -8.68 -5.08
N LEU A 218 12.22 -9.01 -5.41
CA LEU A 218 11.43 -9.97 -4.64
C LEU A 218 12.02 -11.38 -4.81
N THR A 219 11.74 -12.22 -3.85
CA THR A 219 12.11 -13.66 -3.91
C THR A 219 10.85 -14.52 -4.00
N GLY A 220 9.81 -14.00 -4.62
CA GLY A 220 8.53 -14.66 -4.74
C GLY A 220 8.55 -15.81 -5.75
N LYS A 221 7.63 -16.74 -5.54
CA LYS A 221 7.31 -17.80 -6.50
C LYS A 221 5.80 -17.85 -6.66
N ASN A 222 5.32 -18.03 -7.90
CA ASN A 222 3.92 -18.31 -8.13
C ASN A 222 3.57 -19.75 -7.71
N TRP A 223 2.29 -20.10 -7.76
CA TRP A 223 1.80 -21.43 -7.40
C TRP A 223 2.43 -22.59 -8.23
N ASN A 224 2.91 -22.30 -9.45
CA ASN A 224 3.67 -23.25 -10.28
C ASN A 224 5.16 -23.29 -9.91
N GLY A 225 5.58 -22.60 -8.87
CA GLY A 225 6.99 -22.51 -8.48
C GLY A 225 7.84 -21.61 -9.37
N MET A 226 7.24 -20.90 -10.36
CA MET A 226 7.96 -19.98 -11.22
C MET A 226 8.36 -18.72 -10.43
N PRO A 227 9.64 -18.36 -10.44
CA PRO A 227 10.10 -17.19 -9.69
C PRO A 227 9.64 -15.90 -10.34
N TYR A 228 9.26 -14.92 -9.53
CA TYR A 228 9.10 -13.52 -9.95
C TYR A 228 9.99 -12.61 -9.10
N ASP A 229 10.54 -11.61 -9.75
CA ASP A 229 11.48 -10.66 -9.15
C ASP A 229 10.80 -9.34 -8.78
N PHE A 230 9.63 -9.05 -9.37
CA PHE A 230 8.94 -7.78 -9.22
C PHE A 230 7.42 -7.99 -9.15
N ALA A 231 6.71 -7.05 -8.55
CA ALA A 231 5.25 -6.97 -8.56
C ALA A 231 4.83 -5.65 -9.23
N PHE A 232 3.87 -5.73 -10.14
CA PHE A 232 3.34 -4.58 -10.86
C PHE A 232 1.85 -4.45 -10.62
N TYR A 233 1.46 -3.43 -9.88
CA TYR A 233 0.08 -3.14 -9.52
C TYR A 233 -0.52 -2.19 -10.54
N VAL A 234 -1.56 -2.65 -11.23
CA VAL A 234 -2.14 -2.01 -12.40
C VAL A 234 -3.64 -1.82 -12.18
N PRO A 235 -4.22 -0.66 -12.52
CA PRO A 235 -5.67 -0.49 -12.46
C PRO A 235 -6.39 -1.41 -13.47
N VAL A 236 -7.65 -1.74 -13.20
CA VAL A 236 -8.49 -2.57 -14.09
C VAL A 236 -8.50 -2.03 -15.51
N SER A 237 -8.58 -0.70 -15.65
CA SER A 237 -8.50 -0.01 -16.95
C SER A 237 -7.19 -0.30 -17.71
N GLY A 238 -6.05 -0.37 -16.99
CA GLY A 238 -4.75 -0.72 -17.58
C GLY A 238 -4.67 -2.19 -18.03
N ILE A 239 -5.23 -3.12 -17.27
CA ILE A 239 -5.33 -4.54 -17.69
C ILE A 239 -6.19 -4.66 -18.97
N THR A 240 -7.29 -3.93 -19.05
CA THR A 240 -8.12 -3.88 -20.27
C THR A 240 -7.33 -3.39 -21.47
N GLN A 241 -6.46 -2.36 -21.30
CA GLN A 241 -5.58 -1.86 -22.36
C GLN A 241 -4.58 -2.92 -22.83
N LEU A 242 -3.97 -3.67 -21.91
CA LEU A 242 -3.07 -4.78 -22.24
C LEU A 242 -3.77 -5.87 -23.07
N LEU A 243 -4.99 -6.24 -22.70
CA LEU A 243 -5.79 -7.21 -23.45
C LEU A 243 -6.18 -6.69 -24.83
N GLN A 244 -6.60 -5.43 -24.95
CA GLN A 244 -6.93 -4.79 -26.22
C GLN A 244 -5.73 -4.68 -27.15
N GLN A 245 -4.58 -4.33 -26.62
CA GLN A 245 -3.33 -4.29 -27.41
C GLN A 245 -2.98 -5.68 -27.95
N ALA A 246 -3.04 -6.70 -27.12
CA ALA A 246 -2.77 -8.06 -27.54
C ALA A 246 -3.74 -8.52 -28.64
N ALA A 247 -5.02 -8.16 -28.53
CA ALA A 247 -6.03 -8.49 -29.54
C ALA A 247 -5.86 -7.71 -30.84
N SER A 248 -5.60 -6.39 -30.77
CA SER A 248 -5.48 -5.52 -31.94
C SER A 248 -4.19 -5.75 -32.73
N GLY A 249 -3.13 -6.23 -32.10
CA GLY A 249 -1.85 -6.58 -32.74
C GLY A 249 -1.88 -7.86 -33.59
N GLY A 250 -3.06 -8.46 -33.81
CA GLY A 250 -3.20 -9.70 -34.56
C GLY A 250 -2.71 -10.95 -33.80
N ASN A 251 -2.30 -10.80 -32.56
CA ASN A 251 -1.80 -11.89 -31.73
C ASN A 251 -2.89 -12.40 -30.79
N LEU A 252 -3.94 -12.93 -31.40
CA LEU A 252 -5.12 -13.46 -30.69
C LEU A 252 -4.71 -14.56 -29.67
N THR A 253 -3.65 -15.29 -29.97
CA THR A 253 -3.09 -16.30 -29.10
C THR A 253 -2.58 -15.68 -27.79
N LEU A 254 -1.84 -14.58 -27.87
CA LEU A 254 -1.32 -13.88 -26.68
C LEU A 254 -2.46 -13.30 -25.83
N ALA A 255 -3.47 -12.70 -26.46
CA ALA A 255 -4.65 -12.21 -25.75
C ALA A 255 -5.40 -13.34 -25.04
N THR A 256 -5.52 -14.49 -25.72
CA THR A 256 -6.14 -15.71 -25.15
C THR A 256 -5.31 -16.27 -24.01
N GLU A 257 -3.99 -16.30 -24.13
CA GLU A 257 -3.10 -16.76 -23.06
C GLU A 257 -3.16 -15.86 -21.83
N ILE A 258 -3.12 -14.53 -22.02
CA ILE A 258 -3.28 -13.56 -20.92
C ILE A 258 -4.64 -13.75 -20.25
N ASN A 259 -5.71 -13.87 -21.05
CA ASN A 259 -7.05 -14.07 -20.53
C ASN A 259 -7.21 -15.40 -19.81
N ASN A 260 -6.59 -16.47 -20.32
CA ASN A 260 -6.54 -17.77 -19.64
C ASN A 260 -5.77 -17.72 -18.34
N MET A 261 -4.63 -17.01 -18.30
CA MET A 261 -3.87 -16.78 -17.06
C MET A 261 -4.69 -15.98 -16.05
N LEU A 262 -5.43 -14.97 -16.50
CA LEU A 262 -6.30 -14.16 -15.65
C LEU A 262 -7.53 -14.95 -15.13
N ASN A 263 -8.11 -15.81 -15.95
CA ASN A 263 -9.40 -16.46 -15.64
C ASN A 263 -9.30 -17.92 -15.21
N GLY A 264 -8.25 -18.63 -15.57
CA GLY A 264 -8.34 -20.11 -15.56
C GLY A 264 -7.25 -20.84 -14.83
N GLY A 265 -6.24 -20.20 -14.39
CA GLY A 265 -5.08 -20.97 -14.05
C GLY A 265 -4.66 -20.94 -12.60
N SER A 266 -5.04 -20.00 -11.90
CA SER A 266 -4.39 -19.73 -10.62
C SER A 266 -5.29 -20.10 -9.45
N LYS A 267 -4.94 -21.22 -8.82
CA LYS A 267 -5.38 -21.49 -7.44
C LYS A 267 -4.75 -20.50 -6.43
N ASP A 268 -3.79 -19.71 -6.86
CA ASP A 268 -3.30 -18.52 -6.17
C ASP A 268 -4.21 -17.31 -6.35
N THR A 269 -5.48 -17.57 -6.58
CA THR A 269 -6.46 -16.51 -6.51
C THR A 269 -6.52 -16.08 -5.05
N TYR A 270 -5.80 -15.06 -4.71
CA TYR A 270 -6.12 -14.30 -3.53
C TYR A 270 -7.55 -13.83 -3.72
N ALA A 271 -8.47 -14.49 -3.05
CA ALA A 271 -9.87 -14.10 -3.12
C ALA A 271 -9.97 -12.62 -2.76
N GLY A 272 -10.36 -11.78 -3.72
CA GLY A 272 -10.44 -10.34 -3.56
C GLY A 272 -9.23 -9.51 -3.97
N ALA A 273 -8.04 -10.08 -4.22
CA ALA A 273 -6.87 -9.32 -4.67
C ALA A 273 -6.87 -8.95 -6.16
N GLY A 274 -7.92 -9.32 -6.89
CA GLY A 274 -7.98 -9.14 -8.34
C GLY A 274 -7.27 -10.27 -9.10
N ARG A 275 -7.26 -10.11 -10.43
CA ARG A 275 -6.66 -11.08 -11.33
C ARG A 275 -5.14 -10.89 -11.37
N THR A 276 -4.38 -11.99 -11.41
CA THR A 276 -2.92 -11.94 -11.45
C THR A 276 -2.37 -12.80 -12.58
N PHE A 277 -1.32 -12.33 -13.23
CA PHE A 277 -0.53 -13.12 -14.18
C PHE A 277 0.96 -12.78 -14.06
N VAL A 278 1.82 -13.66 -14.56
CA VAL A 278 3.27 -13.43 -14.53
C VAL A 278 3.77 -13.23 -15.97
N TYR A 279 4.39 -12.08 -16.20
CA TYR A 279 5.04 -11.75 -17.47
C TYR A 279 6.49 -11.31 -17.21
N ARG A 280 7.44 -11.91 -17.90
CA ARG A 280 8.87 -11.60 -17.80
C ARG A 280 9.38 -11.48 -16.35
N ARG A 281 9.05 -12.47 -15.50
CA ARG A 281 9.37 -12.50 -14.07
C ARG A 281 8.76 -11.36 -13.24
N THR A 282 7.74 -10.72 -13.78
CA THR A 282 6.95 -9.69 -13.07
C THR A 282 5.56 -10.25 -12.81
N LYS A 283 5.15 -10.27 -11.55
CA LYS A 283 3.78 -10.56 -11.13
C LYS A 283 2.94 -9.32 -11.38
N VAL A 284 2.06 -9.35 -12.37
CA VAL A 284 1.10 -8.28 -12.63
C VAL A 284 -0.17 -8.54 -11.83
N VAL A 285 -0.57 -7.57 -11.04
CA VAL A 285 -1.73 -7.65 -10.14
C VAL A 285 -2.74 -6.59 -10.54
N GLU A 286 -3.96 -7.03 -10.84
CA GLU A 286 -5.10 -6.15 -11.09
C GLU A 286 -5.56 -5.53 -9.78
N VAL A 287 -5.71 -4.21 -9.76
CA VAL A 287 -6.17 -3.45 -8.58
C VAL A 287 -7.37 -2.61 -8.97
N PRO A 288 -8.41 -2.52 -8.13
CA PRO A 288 -9.52 -1.62 -8.39
C PRO A 288 -9.06 -0.19 -8.66
N ASP A 289 -9.65 0.44 -9.67
CA ASP A 289 -9.20 1.74 -10.20
C ASP A 289 -9.16 2.86 -9.15
N HIS A 290 -10.06 2.81 -8.16
CA HIS A 290 -10.15 3.84 -7.12
C HIS A 290 -9.00 3.81 -6.10
N TYR A 291 -8.25 2.70 -6.01
CA TYR A 291 -7.06 2.64 -5.13
C TYR A 291 -5.79 3.18 -5.78
N ILE A 292 -5.70 3.11 -7.11
CA ILE A 292 -4.50 3.59 -7.83
C ILE A 292 -4.53 5.12 -7.91
N PRO A 293 -3.45 5.80 -7.46
CA PRO A 293 -3.41 7.26 -7.46
C PRO A 293 -3.37 7.84 -8.86
N PHE A 294 -3.98 9.00 -9.03
CA PHE A 294 -3.88 9.80 -10.24
C PHE A 294 -2.48 10.40 -10.41
N GLY A 295 -2.15 10.76 -11.64
CA GLY A 295 -1.04 11.63 -11.95
C GLY A 295 -1.20 12.99 -11.28
N VAL A 296 -0.12 13.73 -11.14
CA VAL A 296 -0.13 15.06 -10.52
C VAL A 296 0.48 16.06 -11.48
N ASN A 297 -0.27 17.09 -11.82
CA ASN A 297 0.19 18.19 -12.65
C ASN A 297 1.39 18.91 -12.02
N SER A 298 2.45 19.09 -12.79
CA SER A 298 3.70 19.67 -12.30
C SER A 298 3.60 21.17 -12.00
N GLY A 299 2.72 21.87 -12.69
CA GLY A 299 2.52 23.31 -12.53
C GLY A 299 1.50 23.68 -11.47
N THR A 300 0.37 22.96 -11.42
CA THR A 300 -0.77 23.30 -10.53
C THR A 300 -0.84 22.43 -9.29
N SER A 301 -0.09 21.32 -9.26
CA SER A 301 -0.20 20.29 -8.22
C SER A 301 -1.62 19.71 -8.08
N ALA A 302 -2.44 19.79 -9.12
CA ALA A 302 -3.76 19.18 -9.18
C ALA A 302 -3.65 17.72 -9.62
N ALA A 303 -4.63 16.89 -9.24
CA ALA A 303 -4.74 15.53 -9.74
C ALA A 303 -5.19 15.54 -11.21
N GLU A 304 -4.54 14.72 -12.06
CA GLU A 304 -4.86 14.54 -13.47
C GLU A 304 -5.85 13.39 -13.64
N ALA A 305 -7.11 13.69 -13.87
CA ALA A 305 -8.20 12.72 -13.90
C ALA A 305 -8.01 11.58 -14.92
N ASN A 306 -7.36 11.87 -16.06
CA ASN A 306 -7.16 10.91 -17.16
C ASN A 306 -5.77 10.23 -17.12
N ALA A 307 -5.01 10.36 -16.04
CA ALA A 307 -3.72 9.72 -15.90
C ALA A 307 -3.64 9.00 -14.55
N LYS A 308 -3.23 7.72 -14.56
CA LYS A 308 -3.01 6.94 -13.35
C LYS A 308 -1.59 6.44 -13.27
N ARG A 309 -1.09 6.37 -12.03
CA ARG A 309 0.26 5.89 -11.72
C ARG A 309 0.22 4.44 -11.29
N SER A 310 0.42 3.51 -12.24
CA SER A 310 0.67 2.10 -11.93
C SER A 310 2.01 1.94 -11.20
N LEU A 311 2.09 0.97 -10.29
CA LEU A 311 3.18 0.84 -9.33
C LEU A 311 3.99 -0.43 -9.59
N PHE A 312 5.23 -0.26 -10.02
CA PHE A 312 6.17 -1.36 -10.20
C PHE A 312 7.07 -1.43 -8.95
N CYS A 313 6.91 -2.51 -8.18
CA CYS A 313 7.48 -2.64 -6.85
C CYS A 313 8.47 -3.80 -6.76
N GLY A 314 9.53 -3.57 -6.00
CA GLY A 314 10.43 -4.60 -5.52
C GLY A 314 10.29 -4.81 -4.01
N LYS A 315 11.29 -5.45 -3.40
CA LYS A 315 11.30 -5.77 -1.97
C LYS A 315 11.46 -4.49 -1.12
N ASP A 316 10.78 -4.47 0.03
CA ASP A 316 10.81 -3.36 0.99
C ASP A 316 10.48 -2.01 0.35
N ALA A 317 9.47 -1.97 -0.52
CA ALA A 317 9.08 -0.76 -1.24
C ALA A 317 8.41 0.28 -0.33
N ILE A 318 7.67 -0.19 0.67
CA ILE A 318 6.97 0.63 1.66
C ILE A 318 7.11 0.02 3.03
N SER A 319 7.23 0.87 4.05
CA SER A 319 7.19 0.48 5.45
C SER A 319 5.88 0.93 6.08
N LEU A 320 5.18 0.01 6.71
CA LEU A 320 4.02 0.26 7.55
C LEU A 320 4.44 0.15 9.00
N ALA A 321 4.28 1.21 9.76
CA ALA A 321 4.54 1.25 11.19
C ALA A 321 3.22 1.31 11.95
N PHE A 322 3.12 0.56 13.06
CA PHE A 322 1.96 0.55 13.93
C PHE A 322 2.33 0.98 15.33
N GLY A 323 1.49 1.82 15.93
CA GLY A 323 1.62 2.25 17.32
C GLY A 323 0.97 1.28 18.30
N LYS A 324 0.84 1.71 19.55
CA LYS A 324 0.06 1.00 20.58
C LYS A 324 -1.42 1.21 20.32
N GLY A 325 -2.18 0.13 20.21
CA GLY A 325 -3.63 0.18 20.33
C GLY A 325 -4.04 0.44 21.78
N TYR A 326 -5.34 0.64 22.01
CA TYR A 326 -5.91 0.74 23.36
C TYR A 326 -5.57 -0.53 24.15
N GLN A 327 -4.94 -0.35 25.31
CA GLN A 327 -4.60 -1.44 26.24
C GLN A 327 -5.54 -1.41 27.43
N PRO A 328 -6.35 -2.45 27.66
CA PRO A 328 -6.96 -2.65 28.96
C PRO A 328 -5.88 -2.85 30.03
N ALA A 329 -6.18 -2.49 31.27
CA ALA A 329 -5.20 -2.37 32.37
C ALA A 329 -4.32 -3.61 32.63
N ASN A 330 -4.66 -4.78 32.11
CA ASN A 330 -3.97 -6.06 32.33
C ASN A 330 -3.67 -6.87 31.05
N GLY A 331 -3.62 -6.22 29.87
CA GLY A 331 -3.45 -6.92 28.58
C GLY A 331 -2.13 -6.67 27.87
N ASP A 332 -1.73 -7.61 27.00
CA ASP A 332 -0.62 -7.39 26.05
C ASP A 332 -0.95 -6.26 25.08
N PRO A 333 0.05 -5.50 24.58
CA PRO A 333 -0.17 -4.41 23.66
C PRO A 333 -0.83 -4.91 22.37
N VAL A 334 -1.97 -4.33 22.02
CA VAL A 334 -2.63 -4.57 20.74
C VAL A 334 -2.01 -3.66 19.70
N VAL A 335 -1.67 -4.23 18.55
CA VAL A 335 -0.98 -3.52 17.47
C VAL A 335 -1.96 -2.56 16.78
N GLY A 336 -1.74 -1.26 16.96
CA GLY A 336 -2.25 -0.18 16.10
C GLY A 336 -3.76 0.02 16.00
N PHE A 337 -4.58 -0.91 16.48
CA PHE A 337 -6.04 -0.84 16.32
C PHE A 337 -6.74 -0.94 17.67
N SER A 338 -7.76 -0.12 17.84
CA SER A 338 -8.63 -0.22 19.00
C SER A 338 -10.09 -0.02 18.62
N LEU A 339 -10.95 -0.79 19.25
CA LEU A 339 -12.39 -0.67 19.14
C LEU A 339 -12.96 -0.43 20.54
N VAL A 340 -13.72 0.64 20.69
CA VAL A 340 -14.40 0.97 21.94
C VAL A 340 -15.89 1.12 21.63
N ASN A 341 -16.70 0.38 22.35
CA ASN A 341 -18.15 0.53 22.31
C ASN A 341 -18.61 1.22 23.60
N ASP A 342 -19.34 2.29 23.46
CA ASP A 342 -19.96 3.01 24.56
C ASP A 342 -21.47 3.13 24.31
N LYS A 343 -22.23 3.25 25.38
CA LYS A 343 -23.68 3.42 25.31
C LYS A 343 -24.02 4.85 25.69
N ASP A 344 -24.78 5.51 24.84
CA ASP A 344 -25.27 6.87 25.05
C ASP A 344 -26.80 6.88 25.22
N ASP A 345 -27.32 7.96 25.76
CA ASP A 345 -28.75 8.23 25.87
C ASP A 345 -29.56 7.09 26.54
N ILE A 346 -29.22 6.78 27.80
CA ILE A 346 -29.92 5.76 28.60
C ILE A 346 -29.97 4.41 27.88
N GLU A 347 -28.83 3.97 27.34
CA GLU A 347 -28.64 2.69 26.63
C GLU A 347 -29.41 2.53 25.31
N GLN A 348 -29.93 3.61 24.69
CA GLN A 348 -30.67 3.52 23.43
C GLN A 348 -29.76 3.60 22.20
N GLU A 349 -28.56 4.13 22.36
CA GLU A 349 -27.55 4.23 21.29
C GLU A 349 -26.27 3.53 21.70
N VAL A 350 -25.67 2.81 20.76
CA VAL A 350 -24.30 2.30 20.87
C VAL A 350 -23.42 3.14 19.99
N ILE A 351 -22.39 3.72 20.60
CA ILE A 351 -21.35 4.47 19.90
C ILE A 351 -20.15 3.54 19.74
N THR A 352 -19.78 3.26 18.51
CA THR A 352 -18.58 2.46 18.19
C THR A 352 -17.49 3.38 17.71
N LEU A 353 -16.37 3.43 18.41
CA LEU A 353 -15.16 4.16 18.05
C LEU A 353 -14.11 3.17 17.53
N VAL A 354 -13.74 3.29 16.28
CA VAL A 354 -12.59 2.59 15.69
C VAL A 354 -11.43 3.56 15.60
N THR A 355 -10.31 3.21 16.18
CA THR A 355 -9.09 4.01 16.16
C THR A 355 -7.96 3.20 15.54
N VAL A 356 -7.25 3.80 14.60
CA VAL A 356 -6.07 3.25 13.94
C VAL A 356 -4.88 4.15 14.24
N ILE A 357 -3.82 3.59 14.82
CA ILE A 357 -2.54 4.28 15.01
C ILE A 357 -1.52 3.63 14.09
N MET A 358 -1.26 4.28 12.97
CA MET A 358 -0.37 3.75 11.95
C MET A 358 0.43 4.87 11.26
N GLY A 359 1.41 4.47 10.50
CA GLY A 359 2.13 5.32 9.57
C GLY A 359 2.55 4.51 8.36
N ALA A 360 2.42 5.07 7.17
CA ALA A 360 2.87 4.46 5.94
C ALA A 360 3.86 5.39 5.23
N LYS A 361 5.00 4.86 4.82
CA LYS A 361 6.00 5.63 4.07
C LYS A 361 6.73 4.77 3.07
N LYS A 362 6.83 5.24 1.82
CA LYS A 362 7.66 4.56 0.82
C LYS A 362 9.13 4.68 1.19
N ALA A 363 9.92 3.67 0.86
CA ALA A 363 11.35 3.63 1.14
C ALA A 363 12.11 4.64 0.27
N VAL A 364 12.64 5.70 0.89
CA VAL A 364 13.44 6.72 0.23
C VAL A 364 14.86 6.68 0.77
N VAL A 365 15.83 6.41 -0.09
CA VAL A 365 17.25 6.36 0.26
C VAL A 365 17.92 7.67 -0.15
N LYS A 366 18.63 8.29 0.78
CA LYS A 366 19.44 9.48 0.53
C LYS A 366 20.92 9.12 0.49
N ASP A 367 21.66 9.64 -0.45
CA ASP A 367 23.11 9.39 -0.51
C ASP A 367 23.87 10.11 0.59
N THR A 368 23.40 11.30 0.98
CA THR A 368 23.86 12.06 2.13
C THR A 368 22.66 12.53 2.94
N PRO A 369 22.81 12.88 4.23
CA PRO A 369 21.68 13.36 5.05
C PRO A 369 20.97 14.57 4.45
N SER A 370 21.67 15.43 3.72
CA SER A 370 21.15 16.60 3.01
C SER A 370 20.91 16.37 1.52
N GLY A 371 21.22 15.17 1.00
CA GLY A 371 21.13 14.85 -0.42
C GLY A 371 19.69 14.59 -0.88
N THR A 372 19.51 14.65 -2.20
CA THR A 372 18.26 14.27 -2.84
C THR A 372 18.00 12.78 -2.65
N GLY A 373 16.84 12.43 -2.06
CA GLY A 373 16.43 11.05 -1.89
C GLY A 373 15.95 10.45 -3.23
N TYR A 374 16.11 9.14 -3.37
CA TYR A 374 15.52 8.38 -4.47
C TYR A 374 14.73 7.18 -3.94
N ASP A 375 13.69 6.81 -4.66
CA ASP A 375 12.84 5.69 -4.31
C ASP A 375 13.62 4.39 -4.46
N GLN A 376 13.71 3.59 -3.40
CA GLN A 376 14.57 2.41 -3.38
C GLN A 376 14.05 1.28 -4.29
N SER A 377 12.79 0.94 -4.14
CA SER A 377 12.20 -0.25 -4.76
C SER A 377 10.83 0.02 -5.39
N VAL A 378 10.59 1.25 -5.84
CA VAL A 378 9.35 1.64 -6.52
C VAL A 378 9.68 2.40 -7.79
N ILE A 379 9.01 2.03 -8.88
CA ILE A 379 8.94 2.83 -10.12
C ILE A 379 7.47 3.11 -10.38
N THR A 380 7.12 4.37 -10.55
CA THR A 380 5.78 4.77 -10.97
C THR A 380 5.73 4.82 -12.50
N TYR A 381 4.70 4.23 -13.07
CA TYR A 381 4.43 4.28 -14.50
C TYR A 381 3.10 4.95 -14.75
N THR A 382 3.13 6.14 -15.34
CA THR A 382 1.92 6.90 -15.65
C THR A 382 1.42 6.57 -17.04
N HIS A 383 0.15 6.19 -17.15
CA HIS A 383 -0.54 5.92 -18.40
C HIS A 383 -1.94 6.55 -18.41
N TYR A 384 -2.46 6.75 -19.64
CA TYR A 384 -3.81 7.29 -19.84
C TYR A 384 -4.88 6.30 -19.36
N VAL A 385 -5.91 6.83 -18.73
CA VAL A 385 -7.15 6.11 -18.40
C VAL A 385 -8.34 6.95 -18.86
N SER A 386 -9.34 6.29 -19.44
CA SER A 386 -10.56 6.96 -19.90
C SER A 386 -11.62 6.96 -18.82
#